data_4e3639e458479ca7d348ac9955d6e722
#
_entry.id   4e3639e458479ca7d348ac9955d6e722
#
_cell.length_a   1.000
_cell.length_b   1.000
_cell.length_c   1.000
_cell.angle_alpha   90.00
_cell.angle_beta   90.00
_cell.angle_gamma   90.00
#
_symmetry.space_group_name_H-M   'P 1'
#
loop_
_entity.id
_entity.type
_entity.pdbx_description
1 polymer ?
#
loop_
_entity_poly.entity_id
_entity_poly.type
_entity_poly.pdbx_seq_one_letter_code
_entity_poly.pdbx_strand_id
1 'polypeptide(L)'
;MRERPTGEELLAIARKVLLEELMPLLPSDRRYDTLMIANAMGIAARQLAHGNDFSRYESRELENLLGKTGTETAAKKEEGDPTELYRELCVRIRNGDFDPDTPEYEALQEFLYRVTVQRLKESAPK
;
A
#
# COMPACT_ATOMS: atom_id res chain seq x y z
N MET A 1 -19.56 -10.94 6.65
CA MET A 1 -18.79 -10.64 7.86
C MET A 1 -17.87 -11.81 8.17
N ARG A 2 -16.57 -11.54 8.28
CA ARG A 2 -15.62 -12.60 8.61
C ARG A 2 -15.66 -12.91 10.09
N GLU A 3 -15.44 -14.16 10.42
CA GLU A 3 -15.32 -14.57 11.81
C GLU A 3 -14.07 -14.00 12.45
N ARG A 4 -14.08 -13.86 13.76
CA ARG A 4 -12.91 -13.46 14.52
C ARG A 4 -12.09 -14.69 14.92
N PRO A 5 -10.77 -14.56 15.05
CA PRO A 5 -10.00 -13.31 14.85
C PRO A 5 -9.85 -12.95 13.37
N THR A 6 -9.75 -11.65 13.08
CA THR A 6 -9.50 -11.14 11.74
C THR A 6 -8.05 -11.38 11.33
N GLY A 7 -7.74 -11.18 10.03
CA GLY A 7 -6.37 -11.33 9.55
C GLY A 7 -5.39 -10.42 10.28
N GLU A 8 -5.75 -9.17 10.53
CA GLU A 8 -4.90 -8.25 11.29
C GLU A 8 -4.70 -8.69 12.73
N GLU A 9 -5.76 -9.22 13.36
CA GLU A 9 -5.67 -9.74 14.72
C GLU A 9 -4.76 -10.97 14.81
N LEU A 10 -4.87 -11.87 13.81
CA LEU A 10 -4.01 -13.04 13.73
C LEU A 10 -2.54 -12.66 13.59
N LEU A 11 -2.24 -11.69 12.74
CA LEU A 11 -0.88 -11.21 12.55
C LEU A 11 -0.33 -10.54 13.80
N ALA A 12 -1.16 -9.77 14.50
CA ALA A 12 -0.75 -9.12 15.75
C ALA A 12 -0.42 -10.16 16.83
N ILE A 13 -1.24 -11.19 16.96
CA ILE A 13 -1.01 -12.28 17.91
C ILE A 13 0.26 -13.05 17.56
N ALA A 14 0.41 -13.43 16.29
CA ALA A 14 1.59 -14.16 15.83
C ALA A 14 2.87 -13.36 16.07
N ARG A 15 2.85 -12.06 15.79
CA ARG A 15 3.98 -11.16 16.02
C ARG A 15 4.36 -11.11 17.50
N LYS A 16 3.36 -11.00 18.37
CA LYS A 16 3.58 -10.96 19.82
C LYS A 16 4.22 -12.25 20.33
N VAL A 17 3.69 -13.39 19.91
CA VAL A 17 4.26 -14.69 20.30
C VAL A 17 5.70 -14.82 19.80
N LEU A 18 5.95 -14.45 18.57
CA LEU A 18 7.29 -14.52 17.99
C LEU A 18 8.30 -13.68 18.79
N LEU A 19 7.94 -12.45 19.13
CA LEU A 19 8.86 -11.54 19.83
C LEU A 19 9.02 -11.84 21.32
N GLU A 20 7.93 -12.20 22.00
CA GLU A 20 7.94 -12.36 23.45
C GLU A 20 8.26 -13.78 23.91
N GLU A 21 7.83 -14.78 23.14
CA GLU A 21 7.96 -16.18 23.56
C GLU A 21 9.01 -16.98 22.81
N LEU A 22 9.15 -16.76 21.49
CA LEU A 22 10.08 -17.53 20.67
C LEU A 22 11.45 -16.89 20.56
N MET A 23 11.51 -15.57 20.34
CA MET A 23 12.79 -14.88 20.13
C MET A 23 13.77 -15.09 21.31
N PRO A 24 13.34 -15.06 22.59
CA PRO A 24 14.27 -15.32 23.69
C PRO A 24 14.86 -16.73 23.71
N LEU A 25 14.22 -17.68 23.02
CA LEU A 25 14.68 -19.07 22.95
C LEU A 25 15.56 -19.35 21.75
N LEU A 26 15.66 -18.40 20.82
CA LEU A 26 16.43 -18.57 19.59
C LEU A 26 17.88 -18.15 19.80
N PRO A 27 18.83 -18.75 19.01
CA PRO A 27 20.22 -18.30 19.02
C PRO A 27 20.32 -16.82 18.61
N SER A 28 21.36 -16.15 19.13
CA SER A 28 21.55 -14.72 18.89
C SER A 28 21.74 -14.38 17.39
N ASP A 29 22.26 -15.32 16.61
CA ASP A 29 22.43 -15.14 15.16
C ASP A 29 21.11 -15.15 14.39
N ARG A 30 20.00 -15.51 15.03
CA ARG A 30 18.66 -15.49 14.45
C ARG A 30 17.84 -14.26 14.87
N ARG A 31 18.41 -13.41 15.69
CA ARG A 31 17.69 -12.22 16.19
C ARG A 31 17.29 -11.28 15.08
N TYR A 32 18.21 -11.00 14.14
CA TYR A 32 17.92 -10.10 13.03
C TYR A 32 16.76 -10.62 12.16
N ASP A 33 16.83 -11.91 11.77
CA ASP A 33 15.77 -12.51 10.95
C ASP A 33 14.43 -12.46 11.65
N THR A 34 14.41 -12.74 12.96
CA THR A 34 13.19 -12.71 13.77
C THR A 34 12.57 -11.32 13.78
N LEU A 35 13.39 -10.28 13.97
CA LEU A 35 12.92 -8.90 13.97
C LEU A 35 12.39 -8.50 12.59
N MET A 36 13.02 -8.95 11.51
CA MET A 36 12.56 -8.68 10.15
C MET A 36 11.21 -9.35 9.86
N ILE A 37 11.04 -10.60 10.32
CA ILE A 37 9.77 -11.31 10.20
C ILE A 37 8.67 -10.57 10.97
N ALA A 38 8.95 -10.18 12.21
CA ALA A 38 8.00 -9.43 13.03
C ALA A 38 7.63 -8.09 12.39
N ASN A 39 8.60 -7.41 11.79
CA ASN A 39 8.34 -6.16 11.08
C ASN A 39 7.42 -6.38 9.87
N ALA A 40 7.68 -7.44 9.10
CA ALA A 40 6.82 -7.79 7.96
C ALA A 40 5.38 -8.08 8.41
N MET A 41 5.22 -8.79 9.52
CA MET A 41 3.89 -9.05 10.11
C MET A 41 3.20 -7.75 10.49
N GLY A 42 3.92 -6.81 11.08
CA GLY A 42 3.38 -5.50 11.46
C GLY A 42 2.91 -4.70 10.25
N ILE A 43 3.69 -4.68 9.18
CA ILE A 43 3.33 -4.00 7.94
C ILE A 43 2.06 -4.63 7.34
N ALA A 44 2.02 -5.96 7.24
CA ALA A 44 0.87 -6.67 6.69
C ALA A 44 -0.40 -6.43 7.52
N ALA A 45 -0.28 -6.40 8.83
CA ALA A 45 -1.41 -6.12 9.71
C ALA A 45 -1.97 -4.72 9.47
N ARG A 46 -1.10 -3.72 9.32
CA ARG A 46 -1.53 -2.34 9.04
C ARG A 46 -2.19 -2.21 7.67
N GLN A 47 -1.67 -2.91 6.66
CA GLN A 47 -2.30 -2.93 5.33
C GLN A 47 -3.70 -3.54 5.40
N LEU A 48 -3.87 -4.64 6.14
CA LEU A 48 -5.17 -5.27 6.32
C LEU A 48 -6.14 -4.37 7.10
N ALA A 49 -5.65 -3.64 8.09
CA ALA A 49 -6.47 -2.73 8.89
C ALA A 49 -7.08 -1.61 8.04
N HIS A 50 -6.34 -1.12 7.05
CA HIS A 50 -6.84 -0.09 6.15
C HIS A 50 -7.79 -0.64 5.07
N GLY A 51 -7.83 -1.95 4.88
CA GLY A 51 -8.71 -2.59 3.92
C GLY A 51 -8.43 -2.17 2.48
N ASN A 52 -9.49 -2.24 1.66
CA ASN A 52 -9.39 -1.91 0.24
C ASN A 52 -9.75 -0.45 -0.10
N ASP A 53 -10.10 0.34 0.90
CA ASP A 53 -10.58 1.71 0.68
C ASP A 53 -9.51 2.58 0.02
N PHE A 54 -8.28 2.48 0.49
CA PHE A 54 -7.18 3.26 -0.09
C PHE A 54 -6.84 2.78 -1.50
N SER A 55 -6.88 1.47 -1.75
CA SER A 55 -6.64 0.93 -3.10
C SER A 55 -7.68 1.43 -4.10
N ARG A 56 -8.94 1.54 -3.67
CA ARG A 56 -10.00 2.11 -4.52
C ARG A 56 -9.76 3.58 -4.80
N TYR A 57 -9.38 4.33 -3.78
CA TYR A 57 -9.02 5.75 -3.92
C TYR A 57 -7.86 5.90 -4.90
N GLU A 58 -6.81 5.12 -4.71
CA GLU A 58 -5.61 5.15 -5.55
C GLU A 58 -5.94 4.89 -7.02
N SER A 59 -6.71 3.82 -7.30
CA SER A 59 -7.12 3.50 -8.67
C SER A 59 -7.97 4.60 -9.29
N ARG A 60 -8.91 5.14 -8.53
CA ARG A 60 -9.79 6.22 -9.00
C ARG A 60 -9.00 7.48 -9.35
N GLU A 61 -8.08 7.87 -8.48
CA GLU A 61 -7.27 9.07 -8.72
C GLU A 61 -6.33 8.89 -9.90
N LEU A 62 -5.75 7.68 -10.05
CA LEU A 62 -4.94 7.37 -11.23
C LEU A 62 -5.75 7.47 -12.52
N GLU A 63 -6.96 6.94 -12.53
CA GLU A 63 -7.85 7.05 -13.69
C GLU A 63 -8.17 8.51 -14.00
N ASN A 64 -8.42 9.31 -12.97
CA ASN A 64 -8.66 10.75 -13.15
C ASN A 64 -7.44 11.45 -13.77
N LEU A 65 -6.25 11.17 -13.26
CA LEU A 65 -5.01 11.76 -13.80
C LEU A 65 -4.77 11.34 -15.24
N LEU A 66 -5.13 10.11 -15.61
CA LEU A 66 -4.94 9.59 -16.96
C LEU A 66 -6.09 9.92 -17.90
N GLY A 67 -7.13 10.61 -17.41
CA GLY A 67 -8.28 10.98 -18.22
C GLY A 67 -9.20 9.81 -18.56
N LYS A 68 -9.22 8.77 -17.75
CA LYS A 68 -10.00 7.55 -17.99
C LYS A 68 -11.31 7.47 -17.20
N THR A 69 -11.77 8.60 -16.68
CA THR A 69 -13.01 8.64 -15.92
C THR A 69 -14.21 8.22 -16.77
N GLY A 70 -15.03 7.33 -16.22
CA GLY A 70 -16.27 6.92 -16.86
C GLY A 70 -16.14 5.83 -17.91
N THR A 71 -14.97 5.20 -18.06
CA THR A 71 -14.82 4.10 -18.99
C THR A 71 -15.21 2.78 -18.33
N GLU A 72 -15.97 1.95 -19.05
CA GLU A 72 -16.47 0.66 -18.56
C GLU A 72 -15.35 -0.32 -18.19
N THR A 73 -14.14 -0.08 -18.67
CA THR A 73 -12.98 -0.90 -18.38
C THR A 73 -12.56 -0.82 -16.91
N ALA A 74 -12.86 0.28 -16.23
CA ALA A 74 -12.56 0.45 -14.82
C ALA A 74 -13.41 -0.47 -13.92
N ALA A 75 -14.65 -0.78 -14.36
CA ALA A 75 -15.59 -1.60 -13.60
C ALA A 75 -15.30 -3.10 -13.67
N LYS A 76 -14.47 -3.54 -14.63
CA LYS A 76 -14.20 -4.96 -14.90
C LYS A 76 -12.85 -5.45 -14.43
N LYS A 77 -11.95 -4.56 -14.03
CA LYS A 77 -10.67 -4.96 -13.46
C LYS A 77 -10.87 -5.31 -11.99
N GLU A 78 -10.29 -6.41 -11.59
CA GLU A 78 -10.30 -6.81 -10.19
C GLU A 78 -9.95 -5.61 -9.32
N GLU A 79 -10.83 -5.32 -8.37
CA GLU A 79 -10.62 -4.24 -7.41
C GLU A 79 -9.29 -4.47 -6.69
N GLY A 80 -8.34 -3.57 -6.90
CA GLY A 80 -7.20 -3.49 -6.03
C GLY A 80 -5.79 -3.54 -6.62
N ASP A 81 -5.60 -3.75 -7.95
CA ASP A 81 -4.25 -3.71 -8.50
C ASP A 81 -4.06 -2.56 -9.50
N PRO A 82 -3.50 -1.42 -9.05
CA PRO A 82 -3.27 -0.27 -9.92
C PRO A 82 -1.99 -0.36 -10.75
N THR A 83 -1.33 -1.52 -10.83
CA THR A 83 0.00 -1.65 -11.46
C THR A 83 0.01 -1.13 -12.90
N GLU A 84 -0.97 -1.51 -13.71
CA GLU A 84 -1.03 -1.08 -15.12
C GLU A 84 -1.26 0.44 -15.23
N LEU A 85 -2.06 1.00 -14.32
CA LEU A 85 -2.30 2.44 -14.29
C LEU A 85 -1.00 3.19 -13.95
N TYR A 86 -0.21 2.68 -13.03
CA TYR A 86 1.09 3.27 -12.71
C TYR A 86 2.07 3.18 -13.87
N ARG A 87 2.06 2.08 -14.61
CA ARG A 87 2.92 1.95 -15.80
C ARG A 87 2.56 3.00 -16.85
N GLU A 88 1.28 3.20 -17.09
CA GLU A 88 0.81 4.23 -18.01
C GLU A 88 1.18 5.63 -17.52
N LEU A 89 1.04 5.87 -16.22
CA LEU A 89 1.44 7.14 -15.61
C LEU A 89 2.94 7.40 -15.84
N CYS A 90 3.79 6.41 -15.65
CA CYS A 90 5.23 6.52 -15.87
C CYS A 90 5.54 6.90 -17.34
N VAL A 91 4.84 6.27 -18.29
CA VAL A 91 5.01 6.59 -19.70
C VAL A 91 4.64 8.05 -19.98
N ARG A 92 3.52 8.51 -19.44
CA ARG A 92 3.06 9.88 -19.65
C ARG A 92 3.97 10.92 -18.99
N ILE A 93 4.53 10.59 -17.81
CA ILE A 93 5.51 11.46 -17.17
C ILE A 93 6.75 11.62 -18.06
N ARG A 94 7.25 10.52 -18.62
CA ARG A 94 8.39 10.56 -19.55
C ARG A 94 8.10 11.35 -20.80
N ASN A 95 6.85 11.32 -21.27
CA ASN A 95 6.43 12.05 -22.46
C ASN A 95 6.20 13.55 -22.21
N GLY A 96 6.30 14.00 -20.96
CA GLY A 96 6.14 15.41 -20.62
C GLY A 96 4.71 15.84 -20.31
N ASP A 97 3.75 14.91 -20.24
CA ASP A 97 2.34 15.24 -20.01
C ASP A 97 2.09 15.88 -18.65
N PHE A 98 3.01 15.66 -17.71
CA PHE A 98 2.92 16.18 -16.34
C PHE A 98 4.07 17.12 -15.98
N ASP A 99 4.71 17.72 -16.96
CA ASP A 99 5.81 18.65 -16.71
C ASP A 99 5.33 19.88 -15.91
N PRO A 100 6.24 20.59 -15.21
CA PRO A 100 5.86 21.70 -14.33
C PRO A 100 5.05 22.81 -14.98
N ASP A 101 5.13 22.95 -16.29
CA ASP A 101 4.38 23.95 -17.04
C ASP A 101 2.98 23.49 -17.47
N THR A 102 2.60 22.26 -17.13
CA THR A 102 1.28 21.71 -17.46
C THR A 102 0.29 21.92 -16.33
N PRO A 103 -1.04 22.02 -16.65
CA PRO A 103 -2.06 22.13 -15.60
C PRO A 103 -2.15 20.90 -14.71
N GLU A 104 -1.72 19.74 -15.19
CA GLU A 104 -1.80 18.46 -14.48
C GLU A 104 -0.70 18.27 -13.45
N TYR A 105 0.33 19.11 -13.45
CA TYR A 105 1.49 18.95 -12.57
C TYR A 105 1.11 18.97 -11.10
N GLU A 106 0.31 19.94 -10.67
CA GLU A 106 -0.10 20.07 -9.27
C GLU A 106 -0.95 18.89 -8.81
N ALA A 107 -1.85 18.41 -9.66
CA ALA A 107 -2.69 17.25 -9.35
C ALA A 107 -1.84 15.99 -9.14
N LEU A 108 -0.83 15.80 -9.99
CA LEU A 108 0.12 14.69 -9.83
C LEU A 108 0.90 14.80 -8.52
N GLN A 109 1.40 15.99 -8.20
CA GLN A 109 2.16 16.21 -6.97
C GLN A 109 1.32 15.89 -5.73
N GLU A 110 0.08 16.34 -5.71
CA GLU A 110 -0.82 16.07 -4.59
C GLU A 110 -1.11 14.58 -4.47
N PHE A 111 -1.37 13.90 -5.56
CA PHE A 111 -1.62 12.47 -5.58
C PHE A 111 -0.41 11.70 -5.03
N LEU A 112 0.78 11.98 -5.54
CA LEU A 112 1.99 11.29 -5.09
C LEU A 112 2.26 11.53 -3.61
N TYR A 113 1.99 12.74 -3.13
CA TYR A 113 2.14 13.05 -1.71
C TYR A 113 1.20 12.19 -0.85
N ARG A 114 -0.07 12.11 -1.22
CA ARG A 114 -1.06 11.33 -0.47
C ARG A 114 -0.72 9.84 -0.44
N VAL A 115 -0.29 9.30 -1.58
CA VAL A 115 0.13 7.89 -1.67
C VAL A 115 1.34 7.65 -0.79
N THR A 116 2.31 8.54 -0.81
CA THR A 116 3.52 8.42 0.00
C THR A 116 3.19 8.45 1.48
N VAL A 117 2.32 9.38 1.92
CA VAL A 117 1.90 9.45 3.32
C VAL A 117 1.22 8.16 3.76
N GLN A 118 0.36 7.60 2.92
CA GLN A 118 -0.33 6.35 3.24
C GLN A 118 0.66 5.18 3.38
N ARG A 119 1.61 5.08 2.45
CA ARG A 119 2.64 4.03 2.51
C ARG A 119 3.52 4.18 3.75
N LEU A 120 3.82 5.40 4.15
CA LEU A 120 4.57 5.65 5.39
C LEU A 120 3.80 5.19 6.62
N LYS A 121 2.50 5.42 6.67
CA LYS A 121 1.66 4.97 7.78
C LYS A 121 1.67 3.45 7.92
N GLU A 122 1.74 2.73 6.82
CA GLU A 122 1.76 1.27 6.81
C GLU A 122 3.15 0.71 7.10
N SER A 123 4.18 1.29 6.51
CA SER A 123 5.55 0.73 6.54
C SER A 123 6.37 1.22 7.71
N ALA A 124 6.21 2.47 8.12
CA ALA A 124 7.03 3.09 9.16
C ALA A 124 6.22 4.10 9.96
N PRO A 125 5.21 3.65 10.71
CA PRO A 125 4.39 4.55 11.50
C PRO A 125 5.18 5.11 12.68
N LYS A 126 5.27 6.41 12.77
CA LYS A 126 5.78 7.12 13.93
C LYS A 126 4.81 8.20 14.32
#